data_c419e755c4e546d62117897e70362a25
#
_entry.id   c419e755c4e546d62117897e70362a25
#
_cell.length_a   1.000
_cell.length_b   1.000
_cell.length_c   1.000
_cell.angle_alpha   90.00
_cell.angle_beta   90.00
_cell.angle_gamma   90.00
#
_symmetry.space_group_name_H-M   'P 1'
#
loop_
_entity.id
_entity.type
_entity.pdbx_description
1 polymer ?
#
loop_
_entity_poly.entity_id
_entity_poly.type
_entity_poly.pdbx_seq_one_letter_code
_entity_poly.pdbx_strand_id
1 'polypeptide(L)'
;MTEPLAVALHAVNRGALGDDDVPIVIGCGPIGLAVISVLKMRGIGPVIAADSSPARRALAAELGADIVVDPRETSPYDSWREVAAVSDPARFGRQTALFPTLPFRPSVVFECVGVPGVIQQVLAGAPACSRVIVAGLCMAEDRFLPTFGVLKEIDLVFSLYYTVEEFARTLAHLAAGELVAEPLITSRVGLDEVVDACRGLSDPEKDAKVLIIPA
;
A
#
# COMPACT_ATOMS: atom_id res chain seq x y z
N MET A 1 -10.14 13.26 7.74
CA MET A 1 -9.12 12.45 7.04
C MET A 1 -8.04 11.88 7.97
N THR A 2 -7.88 12.40 9.18
CA THR A 2 -6.83 11.96 10.13
C THR A 2 -6.86 10.45 10.39
N GLU A 3 -8.06 9.86 10.57
CA GLU A 3 -8.20 8.44 10.91
C GLU A 3 -7.61 7.50 9.84
N PRO A 4 -8.05 7.51 8.57
CA PRO A 4 -7.50 6.58 7.57
C PRO A 4 -6.01 6.83 7.27
N LEU A 5 -5.54 8.06 7.39
CA LEU A 5 -4.14 8.39 7.24
C LEU A 5 -3.30 7.92 8.43
N ALA A 6 -3.86 7.88 9.64
CA ALA A 6 -3.19 7.29 10.81
C ALA A 6 -3.07 5.76 10.68
N VAL A 7 -4.09 5.09 10.13
CA VAL A 7 -4.00 3.65 9.77
C VAL A 7 -2.85 3.42 8.78
N ALA A 8 -2.75 4.25 7.75
CA ALA A 8 -1.66 4.16 6.77
C ALA A 8 -0.29 4.45 7.40
N LEU A 9 -0.20 5.47 8.27
CA LEU A 9 1.03 5.79 8.99
C LEU A 9 1.50 4.60 9.85
N HIS A 10 0.56 3.94 10.54
CA HIS A 10 0.86 2.74 11.32
C HIS A 10 1.35 1.59 10.43
N ALA A 11 0.67 1.32 9.32
CA ALA A 11 1.09 0.29 8.37
C ALA A 11 2.51 0.55 7.84
N VAL A 12 2.83 1.80 7.48
CA VAL A 12 4.17 2.20 7.04
C VAL A 12 5.21 2.04 8.16
N ASN A 13 4.87 2.38 9.41
CA ASN A 13 5.71 2.14 10.58
C ASN A 13 5.99 0.64 10.80
N ARG A 14 4.95 -0.20 10.65
CA ARG A 14 5.08 -1.67 10.73
C ARG A 14 5.99 -2.23 9.66
N GLY A 15 6.05 -1.57 8.49
CA GLY A 15 6.95 -1.92 7.40
C GLY A 15 8.42 -1.68 7.70
N ALA A 16 8.76 -0.85 8.71
CA ALA A 16 10.12 -0.51 9.12
C ALA A 16 11.05 -0.19 7.92
N LEU A 17 10.55 0.66 7.00
CA LEU A 17 11.26 0.98 5.77
C LEU A 17 12.53 1.78 6.05
N GLY A 18 13.63 1.37 5.41
CA GLY A 18 14.84 2.17 5.26
C GLY A 18 14.92 2.86 3.91
N ASP A 19 15.96 3.66 3.71
CA ASP A 19 16.17 4.48 2.50
C ASP A 19 16.33 3.65 1.21
N ASP A 20 16.76 2.42 1.34
CA ASP A 20 16.99 1.51 0.21
C ASP A 20 15.76 0.65 -0.13
N ASP A 21 14.72 0.64 0.68
CA ASP A 21 13.52 -0.15 0.41
C ASP A 21 12.71 0.39 -0.78
N VAL A 22 12.17 -0.51 -1.59
CA VAL A 22 11.25 -0.18 -2.67
C VAL A 22 9.86 -0.65 -2.29
N PRO A 23 8.94 0.27 -1.93
CA PRO A 23 7.58 -0.07 -1.57
C PRO A 23 6.72 -0.41 -2.79
N ILE A 24 5.89 -1.45 -2.61
CA ILE A 24 4.89 -1.91 -3.59
C ILE A 24 3.53 -1.88 -2.89
N VAL A 25 2.59 -1.10 -3.38
CA VAL A 25 1.24 -0.98 -2.84
C VAL A 25 0.26 -1.76 -3.72
N ILE A 26 -0.34 -2.81 -3.17
CA ILE A 26 -1.33 -3.65 -3.84
C ILE A 26 -2.72 -3.23 -3.37
N GLY A 27 -3.51 -2.68 -4.29
CA GLY A 27 -4.80 -2.05 -4.02
C GLY A 27 -4.68 -0.57 -3.72
N CYS A 28 -5.25 0.27 -4.59
CA CYS A 28 -5.30 1.72 -4.45
C CYS A 28 -6.70 2.19 -4.00
N GLY A 29 -7.30 1.46 -3.05
CA GLY A 29 -8.45 1.93 -2.28
C GLY A 29 -8.02 3.00 -1.26
N PRO A 30 -8.94 3.46 -0.40
CA PRO A 30 -8.66 4.54 0.56
C PRO A 30 -7.39 4.32 1.40
N ILE A 31 -7.13 3.08 1.83
CA ILE A 31 -5.95 2.76 2.64
C ILE A 31 -4.67 2.72 1.79
N GLY A 32 -4.71 2.10 0.60
CA GLY A 32 -3.54 2.07 -0.30
C GLY A 32 -3.13 3.47 -0.77
N LEU A 33 -4.10 4.32 -1.14
CA LEU A 33 -3.85 5.72 -1.48
C LEU A 33 -3.25 6.50 -0.30
N ALA A 34 -3.76 6.27 0.92
CA ALA A 34 -3.20 6.85 2.15
C ALA A 34 -1.77 6.37 2.43
N VAL A 35 -1.46 5.08 2.19
CA VAL A 35 -0.09 4.54 2.29
C VAL A 35 0.84 5.24 1.30
N ILE A 36 0.42 5.43 0.05
CA ILE A 36 1.21 6.17 -0.96
C ILE A 36 1.52 7.58 -0.46
N SER A 37 0.50 8.31 0.02
CA SER A 37 0.68 9.67 0.56
C SER A 37 1.69 9.72 1.72
N VAL A 38 1.61 8.76 2.66
CA VAL A 38 2.55 8.67 3.79
C VAL A 38 3.97 8.34 3.33
N LEU A 39 4.14 7.42 2.37
CA LEU A 39 5.45 7.08 1.80
C LEU A 39 6.09 8.32 1.14
N LYS A 40 5.32 9.06 0.35
CA LYS A 40 5.79 10.28 -0.33
C LYS A 40 6.12 11.40 0.67
N MET A 41 5.31 11.61 1.70
CA MET A 41 5.63 12.53 2.81
C MET A 41 6.99 12.22 3.45
N ARG A 42 7.35 10.93 3.56
CA ARG A 42 8.63 10.49 4.11
C ARG A 42 9.79 10.50 3.12
N GLY A 43 9.57 10.87 1.87
CA GLY A 43 10.58 10.83 0.81
C GLY A 43 11.00 9.42 0.40
N ILE A 44 10.19 8.40 0.71
CA ILE A 44 10.48 7.01 0.37
C ILE A 44 10.05 6.71 -1.06
N GLY A 45 10.92 6.07 -1.82
CA GLY A 45 10.62 5.70 -3.20
C GLY A 45 11.78 5.02 -3.94
N PRO A 46 11.54 4.61 -5.20
CA PRO A 46 10.30 4.76 -5.96
C PRO A 46 9.14 3.93 -5.40
N VAL A 47 7.92 4.49 -5.41
CA VAL A 47 6.68 3.82 -4.98
C VAL A 47 6.00 3.20 -6.19
N ILE A 48 5.77 1.88 -6.13
CA ILE A 48 5.01 1.15 -7.14
C ILE A 48 3.59 0.93 -6.60
N ALA A 49 2.57 1.26 -7.39
CA ALA A 49 1.17 1.08 -7.05
C ALA A 49 0.46 0.21 -8.09
N ALA A 50 -0.37 -0.74 -7.63
CA ALA A 50 -1.11 -1.64 -8.49
C ALA A 50 -2.60 -1.67 -8.12
N ASP A 51 -3.46 -1.39 -9.10
CA ASP A 51 -4.92 -1.53 -8.97
C ASP A 51 -5.54 -1.84 -10.33
N SER A 52 -6.63 -2.62 -10.35
CA SER A 52 -7.37 -2.92 -11.57
C SER A 52 -8.23 -1.75 -12.06
N SER A 53 -8.64 -0.83 -11.16
CA SER A 53 -9.44 0.36 -11.47
C SER A 53 -8.58 1.46 -12.09
N PRO A 54 -8.86 1.93 -13.30
CA PRO A 54 -8.18 3.07 -13.89
C PRO A 54 -8.37 4.36 -13.09
N ALA A 55 -9.54 4.57 -12.47
CA ALA A 55 -9.78 5.74 -11.63
C ALA A 55 -8.88 5.74 -10.40
N ARG A 56 -8.74 4.61 -9.71
CA ARG A 56 -7.85 4.47 -8.56
C ARG A 56 -6.37 4.58 -8.94
N ARG A 57 -5.98 4.07 -10.11
CA ARG A 57 -4.62 4.27 -10.63
C ARG A 57 -4.30 5.74 -10.89
N ALA A 58 -5.25 6.51 -11.42
CA ALA A 58 -5.09 7.95 -11.62
C ALA A 58 -4.85 8.68 -10.28
N LEU A 59 -5.63 8.37 -9.24
CA LEU A 59 -5.45 8.92 -7.90
C LEU A 59 -4.08 8.51 -7.29
N ALA A 60 -3.63 7.27 -7.50
CA ALA A 60 -2.32 6.82 -7.04
C ALA A 60 -1.18 7.64 -7.68
N ALA A 61 -1.28 7.92 -8.98
CA ALA A 61 -0.32 8.79 -9.69
C ALA A 61 -0.36 10.22 -9.17
N GLU A 62 -1.55 10.79 -8.93
CA GLU A 62 -1.73 12.14 -8.38
C GLU A 62 -1.12 12.26 -6.98
N LEU A 63 -1.21 11.21 -6.15
CA LEU A 63 -0.60 11.15 -4.82
C LEU A 63 0.90 10.87 -4.85
N GLY A 64 1.48 10.73 -6.04
CA GLY A 64 2.92 10.65 -6.26
C GLY A 64 3.47 9.23 -6.34
N ALA A 65 2.67 8.20 -6.61
CA ALA A 65 3.22 6.89 -6.98
C ALA A 65 4.08 7.04 -8.24
N ASP A 66 5.32 6.54 -8.19
CA ASP A 66 6.29 6.72 -9.28
C ASP A 66 6.01 5.78 -10.45
N ILE A 67 5.46 4.59 -10.17
CA ILE A 67 5.05 3.60 -11.16
C ILE A 67 3.66 3.11 -10.80
N VAL A 68 2.75 3.15 -11.76
CA VAL A 68 1.35 2.71 -11.57
C VAL A 68 1.01 1.68 -12.62
N VAL A 69 0.57 0.49 -12.19
CA VAL A 69 0.30 -0.63 -13.08
C VAL A 69 -1.11 -1.20 -12.93
N ASP A 70 -1.64 -1.72 -14.02
CA ASP A 70 -2.77 -2.64 -14.00
C ASP A 70 -2.23 -4.06 -13.77
N PRO A 71 -2.54 -4.71 -12.63
CA PRO A 71 -1.98 -6.03 -12.32
C PRO A 71 -2.48 -7.13 -13.27
N ARG A 72 -3.51 -6.85 -14.10
CA ARG A 72 -3.99 -7.76 -15.15
C ARG A 72 -3.11 -7.74 -16.41
N GLU A 73 -2.36 -6.67 -16.60
CA GLU A 73 -1.51 -6.44 -17.76
C GLU A 73 -0.02 -6.56 -17.44
N THR A 74 0.39 -6.01 -16.30
CA THR A 74 1.79 -5.95 -15.88
C THR A 74 1.91 -6.30 -14.40
N SER A 75 2.82 -7.20 -14.07
CA SER A 75 3.11 -7.53 -12.68
C SER A 75 3.82 -6.37 -11.96
N PRO A 76 3.36 -5.91 -10.81
CA PRO A 76 4.05 -4.89 -10.02
C PRO A 76 5.45 -5.35 -9.56
N TYR A 77 5.68 -6.66 -9.50
CA TYR A 77 6.97 -7.24 -9.15
C TYR A 77 7.98 -7.21 -10.30
N ASP A 78 7.51 -7.18 -11.55
CA ASP A 78 8.38 -6.96 -12.70
C ASP A 78 8.82 -5.50 -12.74
N SER A 79 7.91 -4.55 -12.50
CA SER A 79 8.25 -3.14 -12.33
C SER A 79 9.25 -2.92 -11.16
N TRP A 80 9.10 -3.67 -10.07
CA TRP A 80 10.08 -3.63 -8.97
C TRP A 80 11.47 -4.09 -9.46
N ARG A 81 11.56 -5.17 -10.24
CA ARG A 81 12.86 -5.65 -10.76
C ARG A 81 13.57 -4.60 -11.59
N GLU A 82 12.83 -3.80 -12.35
CA GLU A 82 13.40 -2.75 -13.19
C GLU A 82 14.04 -1.62 -12.37
N VAL A 83 13.38 -1.19 -11.28
CA VAL A 83 13.84 -0.03 -10.48
C VAL A 83 14.68 -0.41 -9.26
N ALA A 84 14.62 -1.67 -8.82
CA ALA A 84 15.35 -2.15 -7.66
C ALA A 84 16.73 -2.73 -8.01
N ALA A 85 17.06 -2.93 -9.30
CA ALA A 85 18.33 -3.48 -9.73
C ALA A 85 19.52 -2.65 -9.23
N VAL A 86 20.57 -3.33 -8.73
CA VAL A 86 21.77 -2.68 -8.19
C VAL A 86 23.05 -3.27 -8.81
N SER A 87 24.08 -2.44 -8.93
CA SER A 87 25.38 -2.86 -9.44
C SER A 87 26.24 -3.59 -8.40
N ASP A 88 26.02 -3.33 -7.10
CA ASP A 88 26.68 -3.99 -5.98
C ASP A 88 25.69 -4.74 -5.10
N PRO A 89 25.49 -6.05 -5.35
CA PRO A 89 24.56 -6.86 -4.57
C PRO A 89 24.98 -7.08 -3.11
N ALA A 90 26.28 -6.99 -2.81
CA ALA A 90 26.80 -7.21 -1.46
C ALA A 90 26.27 -6.19 -0.44
N ARG A 91 25.81 -5.03 -0.91
CA ARG A 91 25.21 -3.97 -0.08
C ARG A 91 23.91 -4.42 0.61
N PHE A 92 23.15 -5.34 0.02
CA PHE A 92 21.84 -5.76 0.50
C PHE A 92 21.82 -7.19 1.05
N GLY A 93 22.81 -7.56 1.72
CA GLY A 93 23.26 -8.77 2.37
C GLY A 93 22.27 -9.83 2.89
N ARG A 94 20.97 -9.77 2.63
CA ARG A 94 20.04 -10.84 2.98
C ARG A 94 20.13 -11.94 1.92
N GLN A 95 20.78 -13.04 2.26
CA GLN A 95 20.99 -14.18 1.39
C GLN A 95 20.28 -15.40 1.99
N THR A 96 19.66 -16.19 1.12
CA THR A 96 19.15 -17.51 1.48
C THR A 96 19.89 -18.59 0.69
N ALA A 97 19.76 -19.87 1.10
CA ALA A 97 20.35 -20.98 0.38
C ALA A 97 19.87 -21.09 -1.08
N LEU A 98 18.63 -20.65 -1.36
CA LEU A 98 18.03 -20.64 -2.69
C LEU A 98 18.31 -19.36 -3.47
N PHE A 99 18.57 -18.25 -2.76
CA PHE A 99 18.81 -16.93 -3.32
C PHE A 99 20.12 -16.36 -2.74
N PRO A 100 21.27 -16.91 -3.14
CA PRO A 100 22.56 -16.59 -2.52
C PRO A 100 22.99 -15.13 -2.79
N THR A 101 22.43 -14.51 -3.81
CA THR A 101 22.73 -13.11 -4.15
C THR A 101 21.50 -12.49 -4.80
N LEU A 102 20.92 -11.50 -4.15
CA LEU A 102 19.82 -10.73 -4.70
C LEU A 102 20.37 -9.39 -5.22
N PRO A 103 20.48 -9.20 -6.56
CA PRO A 103 21.02 -7.97 -7.14
C PRO A 103 20.00 -6.84 -7.15
N PHE A 104 19.16 -6.78 -6.10
CA PHE A 104 18.03 -5.88 -6.03
C PHE A 104 17.93 -5.25 -4.64
N ARG A 105 17.43 -4.02 -4.60
CA ARG A 105 17.02 -3.33 -3.38
C ARG A 105 15.89 -4.12 -2.69
N PRO A 106 15.82 -4.12 -1.34
CA PRO A 106 14.75 -4.80 -0.61
C PRO A 106 13.35 -4.29 -1.00
N SER A 107 12.35 -5.16 -0.93
CA SER A 107 10.96 -4.80 -1.19
C SER A 107 10.10 -4.84 0.08
N VAL A 108 9.19 -3.87 0.19
CA VAL A 108 8.12 -3.85 1.20
C VAL A 108 6.79 -3.80 0.48
N VAL A 109 5.99 -4.85 0.60
CA VAL A 109 4.70 -4.98 -0.07
C VAL A 109 3.59 -4.62 0.91
N PHE A 110 2.77 -3.65 0.59
CA PHE A 110 1.56 -3.29 1.33
C PHE A 110 0.36 -3.94 0.65
N GLU A 111 -0.24 -4.93 1.28
CA GLU A 111 -1.52 -5.52 0.88
C GLU A 111 -2.64 -4.66 1.45
N CYS A 112 -3.38 -3.94 0.58
CA CYS A 112 -4.42 -2.99 0.94
C CYS A 112 -5.78 -3.32 0.30
N VAL A 113 -5.96 -4.54 -0.21
CA VAL A 113 -7.21 -4.99 -0.86
C VAL A 113 -8.17 -5.62 0.14
N GLY A 114 -7.68 -6.55 0.95
CA GLY A 114 -8.47 -7.20 2.00
C GLY A 114 -9.56 -8.15 1.49
N VAL A 115 -9.31 -8.89 0.42
CA VAL A 115 -10.24 -9.93 -0.07
C VAL A 115 -9.56 -11.30 -0.16
N PRO A 116 -10.32 -12.41 -0.09
CA PRO A 116 -9.75 -13.75 -0.15
C PRO A 116 -8.91 -13.97 -1.41
N GLY A 117 -7.78 -14.66 -1.26
CA GLY A 117 -6.86 -15.04 -2.31
C GLY A 117 -5.77 -14.00 -2.62
N VAL A 118 -5.88 -12.75 -2.14
CA VAL A 118 -4.86 -11.72 -2.40
C VAL A 118 -3.57 -12.01 -1.65
N ILE A 119 -3.63 -12.46 -0.39
CA ILE A 119 -2.43 -12.86 0.36
C ILE A 119 -1.69 -13.98 -0.38
N GLN A 120 -2.43 -14.97 -0.91
CA GLN A 120 -1.85 -16.05 -1.74
C GLN A 120 -1.13 -15.50 -2.97
N GLN A 121 -1.74 -14.54 -3.68
CA GLN A 121 -1.14 -13.93 -4.87
C GLN A 121 0.10 -13.12 -4.51
N VAL A 122 0.07 -12.36 -3.42
CA VAL A 122 1.21 -11.61 -2.91
C VAL A 122 2.36 -12.54 -2.55
N LEU A 123 2.12 -13.60 -1.77
CA LEU A 123 3.16 -14.57 -1.40
C LEU A 123 3.76 -15.27 -2.63
N ALA A 124 2.93 -15.59 -3.63
CA ALA A 124 3.40 -16.21 -4.87
C ALA A 124 4.24 -15.24 -5.74
N GLY A 125 3.85 -13.97 -5.82
CA GLY A 125 4.48 -12.98 -6.70
C GLY A 125 5.63 -12.20 -6.06
N ALA A 126 5.54 -11.88 -4.77
CA ALA A 126 6.52 -11.03 -4.08
C ALA A 126 7.96 -11.57 -4.20
N PRO A 127 8.95 -10.68 -4.29
CA PRO A 127 10.36 -11.06 -4.28
C PRO A 127 10.76 -11.83 -3.02
N ALA A 128 11.86 -12.58 -3.10
CA ALA A 128 12.43 -13.21 -1.92
C ALA A 128 12.86 -12.17 -0.87
N CYS A 129 12.79 -12.52 0.40
CA CYS A 129 13.09 -11.67 1.55
C CYS A 129 12.23 -10.40 1.65
N SER A 130 11.06 -10.35 0.99
CA SER A 130 10.12 -9.25 1.12
C SER A 130 9.51 -9.17 2.52
N ARG A 131 9.24 -7.97 2.98
CA ARG A 131 8.33 -7.73 4.10
C ARG A 131 6.95 -7.41 3.53
N VAL A 132 5.96 -8.21 3.87
CA VAL A 132 4.56 -8.06 3.41
C VAL A 132 3.73 -7.54 4.57
N ILE A 133 3.20 -6.34 4.45
CA ILE A 133 2.37 -5.67 5.45
C ILE A 133 0.92 -5.80 5.01
N VAL A 134 0.16 -6.60 5.73
CA VAL A 134 -1.27 -6.80 5.49
C VAL A 134 -2.05 -5.73 6.24
N ALA A 135 -2.52 -4.72 5.53
CA ALA A 135 -3.37 -3.63 6.01
C ALA A 135 -4.82 -3.76 5.50
N GLY A 136 -5.04 -4.57 4.47
CA GLY A 136 -6.36 -4.90 3.97
C GLY A 136 -7.14 -5.77 4.96
N LEU A 137 -8.36 -5.36 5.29
CA LEU A 137 -9.21 -6.08 6.26
C LEU A 137 -10.10 -7.09 5.52
N CYS A 138 -9.67 -8.36 5.48
CA CYS A 138 -10.47 -9.46 4.95
C CYS A 138 -11.37 -10.04 6.05
N MET A 139 -12.71 -9.90 5.89
CA MET A 139 -13.71 -10.42 6.84
C MET A 139 -14.19 -11.84 6.51
N ALA A 140 -13.68 -12.43 5.44
CA ALA A 140 -13.98 -13.80 5.06
C ALA A 140 -12.80 -14.73 5.35
N GLU A 141 -13.06 -16.04 5.37
CA GLU A 141 -11.99 -17.03 5.45
C GLU A 141 -11.09 -16.92 4.21
N ASP A 142 -9.78 -16.85 4.42
CA ASP A 142 -8.78 -16.86 3.36
C ASP A 142 -7.86 -18.08 3.49
N ARG A 143 -7.35 -18.59 2.35
CA ARG A 143 -6.46 -19.74 2.30
C ARG A 143 -5.25 -19.43 1.43
N PHE A 144 -4.08 -19.73 1.94
CA PHE A 144 -2.83 -19.59 1.19
C PHE A 144 -1.85 -20.73 1.52
N LEU A 145 -0.91 -20.97 0.62
CA LEU A 145 0.16 -21.96 0.78
C LEU A 145 1.37 -21.32 1.49
N PRO A 146 1.62 -21.66 2.75
CA PRO A 146 2.76 -21.13 3.51
C PRO A 146 4.12 -21.41 2.84
N THR A 147 4.20 -22.43 2.00
CA THR A 147 5.40 -22.83 1.27
C THR A 147 6.04 -21.66 0.49
N PHE A 148 5.24 -20.77 -0.12
CA PHE A 148 5.79 -19.60 -0.81
C PHE A 148 6.51 -18.66 0.14
N GLY A 149 5.96 -18.44 1.34
CA GLY A 149 6.59 -17.62 2.38
C GLY A 149 7.88 -18.27 2.88
N VAL A 150 7.87 -19.58 3.15
CA VAL A 150 9.02 -20.33 3.63
C VAL A 150 10.16 -20.32 2.59
N LEU A 151 9.87 -20.69 1.33
CA LEU A 151 10.89 -20.77 0.29
C LEU A 151 11.55 -19.42 -0.04
N LYS A 152 10.81 -18.32 0.14
CA LYS A 152 11.30 -16.97 -0.14
C LYS A 152 11.71 -16.19 1.11
N GLU A 153 11.61 -16.77 2.30
CA GLU A 153 11.84 -16.09 3.59
C GLU A 153 11.08 -14.76 3.69
N ILE A 154 9.77 -14.79 3.38
CA ILE A 154 8.90 -13.61 3.46
C ILE A 154 8.47 -13.37 4.90
N ASP A 155 8.64 -12.14 5.38
CA ASP A 155 8.06 -11.67 6.63
C ASP A 155 6.60 -11.23 6.38
N LEU A 156 5.62 -11.94 6.94
CA LEU A 156 4.20 -11.57 6.87
C LEU A 156 3.79 -10.87 8.16
N VAL A 157 3.42 -9.59 8.06
CA VAL A 157 3.14 -8.72 9.20
C VAL A 157 1.74 -8.13 9.06
N PHE A 158 0.87 -8.40 10.03
CA PHE A 158 -0.46 -7.79 10.06
C PHE A 158 -0.43 -6.41 10.74
N SER A 159 -1.18 -5.47 10.18
CA SER A 159 -1.29 -4.09 10.67
C SER A 159 -2.75 -3.76 10.96
N LEU A 160 -3.04 -3.24 12.14
CA LEU A 160 -4.39 -2.88 12.55
C LEU A 160 -4.39 -1.52 13.26
N TYR A 161 -5.29 -0.64 12.84
CA TYR A 161 -5.50 0.69 13.44
C TYR A 161 -4.21 1.53 13.54
N TYR A 162 -4.03 2.22 14.64
CA TYR A 162 -2.95 3.17 14.94
C TYR A 162 -2.83 3.35 16.45
N THR A 163 -1.71 3.90 16.91
CA THR A 163 -1.59 4.37 18.30
C THR A 163 -2.11 5.80 18.45
N VAL A 164 -2.38 6.23 19.69
CA VAL A 164 -2.80 7.62 19.97
C VAL A 164 -1.76 8.62 19.49
N GLU A 165 -0.47 8.28 19.62
CA GLU A 165 0.65 9.11 19.16
C GLU A 165 0.68 9.22 17.64
N GLU A 166 0.41 8.12 16.92
CA GLU A 166 0.35 8.13 15.45
C GLU A 166 -0.82 8.97 14.96
N PHE A 167 -1.96 8.90 15.60
CA PHE A 167 -3.10 9.78 15.30
C PHE A 167 -2.74 11.26 15.48
N ALA A 168 -2.13 11.61 16.61
CA ALA A 168 -1.72 12.98 16.90
C ALA A 168 -0.67 13.48 15.89
N ARG A 169 0.33 12.63 15.53
CA ARG A 169 1.32 12.96 14.50
C ARG A 169 0.69 13.15 13.13
N THR A 170 -0.24 12.29 12.75
CA THR A 170 -0.98 12.41 11.47
C THR A 170 -1.73 13.73 11.39
N LEU A 171 -2.40 14.12 12.48
CA LEU A 171 -3.08 15.42 12.55
C LEU A 171 -2.10 16.59 12.41
N ALA A 172 -0.93 16.50 13.05
CA ALA A 172 0.11 17.52 12.95
C ALA A 172 0.64 17.64 11.51
N HIS A 173 0.95 16.51 10.84
CA HIS A 173 1.40 16.51 9.45
C HIS A 173 0.35 17.08 8.48
N LEU A 174 -0.94 16.78 8.70
CA LEU A 174 -2.04 17.37 7.93
C LEU A 174 -2.11 18.90 8.15
N ALA A 175 -2.02 19.35 9.39
CA ALA A 175 -2.07 20.77 9.73
C ALA A 175 -0.88 21.56 9.17
N ALA A 176 0.29 20.92 9.07
CA ALA A 176 1.49 21.49 8.47
C ALA A 176 1.48 21.47 6.93
N GLY A 177 0.50 20.79 6.30
CA GLY A 177 0.47 20.60 4.84
C GLY A 177 1.52 19.63 4.30
N GLU A 178 2.17 18.86 5.18
CA GLU A 178 3.18 17.88 4.81
C GLU A 178 2.57 16.60 4.25
N LEU A 179 1.40 16.22 4.77
CA LEU A 179 0.66 15.03 4.35
C LEU A 179 -0.48 15.42 3.41
N VAL A 180 -0.40 14.99 2.16
CA VAL A 180 -1.39 15.29 1.12
C VAL A 180 -2.60 14.36 1.28
N ALA A 181 -3.77 14.92 1.50
CA ALA A 181 -5.02 14.18 1.71
C ALA A 181 -6.14 14.55 0.71
N GLU A 182 -6.04 15.71 0.06
CA GLU A 182 -7.11 16.25 -0.78
C GLU A 182 -7.50 15.32 -1.95
N PRO A 183 -6.57 14.71 -2.70
CA PRO A 183 -6.93 13.81 -3.81
C PRO A 183 -7.69 12.54 -3.36
N LEU A 184 -7.57 12.15 -2.07
CA LEU A 184 -8.33 11.02 -1.55
C LEU A 184 -9.84 11.34 -1.44
N ILE A 185 -10.19 12.62 -1.30
CA ILE A 185 -11.59 13.07 -1.08
C ILE A 185 -12.24 13.27 -2.44
N THR A 186 -12.88 12.22 -2.95
CA THR A 186 -13.48 12.24 -4.29
C THR A 186 -14.86 12.88 -4.30
N SER A 187 -15.58 12.86 -3.19
CA SER A 187 -16.91 13.47 -3.08
C SER A 187 -17.18 14.06 -1.71
N ARG A 188 -18.04 15.09 -1.68
CA ARG A 188 -18.59 15.69 -0.46
C ARG A 188 -20.10 15.74 -0.60
N VAL A 189 -20.81 15.19 0.40
CA VAL A 189 -22.27 15.03 0.36
C VAL A 189 -22.93 15.51 1.66
N GLY A 190 -24.20 15.91 1.60
CA GLY A 190 -25.01 16.23 2.76
C GLY A 190 -25.52 14.97 3.49
N LEU A 191 -26.18 15.17 4.64
CA LEU A 191 -26.73 14.07 5.44
C LEU A 191 -27.83 13.28 4.71
N ASP A 192 -28.60 13.93 3.86
CA ASP A 192 -29.68 13.34 3.05
C ASP A 192 -29.15 12.42 1.93
N GLU A 193 -27.90 12.56 1.50
CA GLU A 193 -27.26 11.80 0.43
C GLU A 193 -26.44 10.59 0.94
N VAL A 194 -26.32 10.41 2.27
CA VAL A 194 -25.41 9.41 2.90
C VAL A 194 -25.68 7.99 2.40
N VAL A 195 -26.95 7.60 2.27
CA VAL A 195 -27.32 6.23 1.87
C VAL A 195 -26.85 5.93 0.45
N ASP A 196 -27.02 6.88 -0.47
CA ASP A 196 -26.63 6.71 -1.86
C ASP A 196 -25.10 6.81 -2.02
N ALA A 197 -24.45 7.66 -1.25
CA ALA A 197 -22.99 7.71 -1.16
C ALA A 197 -22.40 6.37 -0.68
N CYS A 198 -22.95 5.78 0.39
CA CYS A 198 -22.53 4.47 0.88
C CYS A 198 -22.70 3.36 -0.17
N ARG A 199 -23.79 3.37 -0.93
CA ARG A 199 -24.00 2.43 -2.04
C ARG A 199 -22.98 2.65 -3.17
N GLY A 200 -22.67 3.91 -3.47
CA GLY A 200 -21.70 4.29 -4.50
C GLY A 200 -20.29 3.81 -4.22
N LEU A 201 -19.87 3.67 -2.94
CA LEU A 201 -18.53 3.19 -2.55
C LEU A 201 -18.24 1.74 -2.94
N SER A 202 -19.25 0.96 -3.33
CA SER A 202 -19.04 -0.39 -3.88
C SER A 202 -18.49 -0.37 -5.32
N ASP A 203 -18.62 0.75 -6.02
CA ASP A 203 -18.08 0.96 -7.37
C ASP A 203 -16.69 1.61 -7.28
N PRO A 204 -15.60 0.88 -7.63
CA PRO A 204 -14.24 1.40 -7.56
C PRO A 204 -13.95 2.54 -8.53
N GLU A 205 -14.78 2.71 -9.57
CA GLU A 205 -14.62 3.78 -10.57
C GLU A 205 -15.30 5.08 -10.16
N LYS A 206 -16.14 5.06 -9.11
CA LYS A 206 -16.92 6.22 -8.71
C LYS A 206 -16.23 7.05 -7.63
N ASP A 207 -15.94 6.44 -6.50
CA ASP A 207 -15.42 7.15 -5.33
C ASP A 207 -14.34 6.34 -4.59
N ALA A 208 -13.30 7.05 -4.15
CA ALA A 208 -12.32 6.51 -3.21
C ALA A 208 -12.72 6.84 -1.76
N LYS A 209 -13.03 8.10 -1.47
CA LYS A 209 -13.45 8.55 -0.15
C LYS A 209 -14.51 9.65 -0.25
N VAL A 210 -15.64 9.44 0.40
CA VAL A 210 -16.71 10.43 0.51
C VAL A 210 -16.68 11.06 1.89
N LEU A 211 -16.71 12.40 1.96
CA LEU A 211 -16.91 13.14 3.19
C LEU A 211 -18.39 13.56 3.31
N ILE A 212 -18.94 13.34 4.50
CA ILE A 212 -20.28 13.82 4.86
C ILE A 212 -20.11 15.17 5.54
N ILE A 213 -20.72 16.19 4.98
CA ILE A 213 -20.70 17.58 5.50
C ILE A 213 -22.08 17.86 6.07
N PRO A 214 -22.24 17.85 7.40
CA PRO A 214 -23.49 18.29 8.03
C PRO A 214 -23.70 19.78 7.74
N ALA A 215 -24.95 20.16 7.47
CA ALA A 215 -25.34 21.56 7.30
C ALA A 215 -25.26 22.33 8.62
#